data_b24a944290a4788733808a67eaf0eaca
#
_entry.id   b24a944290a4788733808a67eaf0eaca
#
_cell.length_a   1.000
_cell.length_b   1.000
_cell.length_c   1.000
_cell.angle_alpha   90.00
_cell.angle_beta   90.00
_cell.angle_gamma   90.00
#
_symmetry.space_group_name_H-M   'P 1'
#
loop_
_entity.id
_entity.type
_entity.pdbx_description
1 polymer ?
#
loop_
_entity_poly.entity_id
_entity_poly.type
_entity_poly.pdbx_seq_one_letter_code
_entity_poly.pdbx_strand_id
1 'polypeptide(L)'
;MKRIITSVLCASVASPAFAIIELTDNFSLSGFGSTSWATSDNDNPLIINRGFTDENCYDCDTTFGVQLDYFYNSFKASVQVVKPPQYDWSDPQLEWAYLGYEFNDFDVSVGRLRLPLFLASEYYYVGQAYMTARPPTEVYNSVLGITAFNGIKVSWTHDVSDEATLLLSPFFGIKDNNEVDFNSTTELEFETNRMFGANLQLSGEDYRWNLSFLDSNFDQTVKIKNIGSLPTADNQHIQLWSLGAEYEFGQAVLASEGQISDFSSSMYASLGYHLGSFTPYVVYGAQFDSNEHLEGNSYLIGLDYDVLPNVSINGEVQYFEARKANGAFVEDFNALTGFDD
;
A
#
# COMPACT_ATOMS: atom_id res chain seq x y z
N MET A 1 24.15 -1.11 23.82
CA MET A 1 22.92 -0.33 23.91
C MET A 1 21.95 -1.04 22.99
N LYS A 2 21.07 -1.88 23.56
CA LYS A 2 19.98 -2.49 22.80
C LYS A 2 19.10 -1.35 22.31
N ARG A 3 19.11 -1.04 21.03
CA ARG A 3 17.98 -0.37 20.39
C ARG A 3 16.85 -1.39 20.44
N ILE A 4 15.95 -1.20 21.35
CA ILE A 4 14.61 -1.72 21.27
C ILE A 4 14.04 -0.94 20.08
N ILE A 5 14.19 -1.51 18.90
CA ILE A 5 13.18 -1.30 17.86
C ILE A 5 12.02 -2.08 18.43
N THR A 6 11.25 -1.38 19.20
CA THR A 6 9.90 -1.77 19.43
C THR A 6 9.25 -1.61 18.07
N SER A 7 9.40 -2.59 17.22
CA SER A 7 8.32 -2.96 16.34
C SER A 7 7.24 -3.51 17.27
N VAL A 8 6.78 -2.64 18.15
CA VAL A 8 5.46 -2.75 18.69
C VAL A 8 4.59 -2.41 17.52
N LEU A 9 4.48 -3.34 16.72
CA LEU A 9 3.32 -3.52 15.94
C LEU A 9 2.36 -4.34 16.78
N CYS A 10 1.97 -3.74 17.85
CA CYS A 10 0.55 -3.72 18.08
C CYS A 10 -0.06 -3.27 16.78
N ALA A 11 -0.99 -4.00 16.25
CA ALA A 11 -1.78 -3.62 15.08
C ALA A 11 -2.48 -2.25 15.24
N SER A 12 -2.22 -1.53 16.27
CA SER A 12 -2.71 -0.19 16.54
C SER A 12 -1.63 0.86 16.58
N VAL A 13 -0.35 0.50 16.53
CA VAL A 13 0.73 1.49 16.62
C VAL A 13 1.95 0.96 15.87
N ALA A 14 1.89 0.96 14.54
CA ALA A 14 3.10 1.37 13.89
C ALA A 14 3.33 2.80 14.40
N SER A 15 4.27 3.01 15.27
CA SER A 15 4.78 4.34 15.51
C SER A 15 5.63 4.64 14.31
N PRO A 16 5.02 5.24 13.29
CA PRO A 16 5.77 5.67 12.14
C PRO A 16 6.64 6.81 12.58
N ALA A 17 7.59 7.13 11.80
CA ALA A 17 8.30 8.38 11.80
C ALA A 17 7.38 9.58 11.51
N PHE A 18 6.25 9.67 12.17
CA PHE A 18 5.40 10.86 12.16
C PHE A 18 5.99 11.85 13.15
N ALA A 19 6.21 13.06 12.71
CA ALA A 19 6.34 14.16 13.66
C ALA A 19 4.96 14.33 14.32
N ILE A 20 4.77 13.75 15.50
CA ILE A 20 3.53 13.88 16.26
C ILE A 20 3.63 15.14 17.10
N ILE A 21 2.66 16.04 16.91
CA ILE A 21 2.49 17.26 17.69
C ILE A 21 1.24 17.07 18.54
N GLU A 22 1.39 16.96 19.85
CA GLU A 22 0.27 16.98 20.77
C GLU A 22 -0.27 18.42 20.84
N LEU A 23 -1.45 18.66 20.26
CA LEU A 23 -2.10 19.96 20.27
C LEU A 23 -2.81 20.19 21.62
N THR A 24 -3.37 19.15 22.18
CA THR A 24 -4.00 19.08 23.52
C THR A 24 -3.91 17.65 24.03
N ASP A 25 -4.34 17.39 25.26
CA ASP A 25 -4.42 16.05 25.86
C ASP A 25 -5.25 15.04 25.01
N ASN A 26 -6.12 15.54 24.14
CA ASN A 26 -7.02 14.72 23.34
C ASN A 26 -6.75 14.80 21.84
N PHE A 27 -6.00 15.81 21.36
CA PHE A 27 -5.75 16.03 19.94
C PHE A 27 -4.27 15.88 19.60
N SER A 28 -3.96 15.07 18.61
CA SER A 28 -2.64 14.97 18.01
C SER A 28 -2.69 15.25 16.51
N LEU A 29 -1.68 15.96 16.04
CA LEU A 29 -1.42 16.22 14.63
C LEU A 29 -0.15 15.48 14.24
N SER A 30 -0.21 14.71 13.17
CA SER A 30 0.95 14.02 12.62
C SER A 30 1.05 14.22 11.12
N GLY A 31 2.22 13.98 10.55
CA GLY A 31 2.43 14.11 9.14
C GLY A 31 3.67 13.37 8.67
N PHE A 32 3.71 13.07 7.38
CA PHE A 32 4.81 12.42 6.69
C PHE A 32 4.99 13.02 5.31
N GLY A 33 6.14 12.78 4.71
CA GLY A 33 6.37 13.18 3.33
C GLY A 33 7.64 12.59 2.77
N SER A 34 7.65 12.37 1.47
CA SER A 34 8.82 11.97 0.70
C SER A 34 8.84 12.70 -0.63
N THR A 35 10.04 12.88 -1.16
CA THR A 35 10.26 13.37 -2.52
C THR A 35 11.31 12.50 -3.17
N SER A 36 11.26 12.35 -4.48
CA SER A 36 12.18 11.50 -5.22
C SER A 36 12.75 12.21 -6.44
N TRP A 37 13.86 11.70 -6.91
CA TRP A 37 14.34 11.85 -8.26
C TRP A 37 14.35 10.46 -8.90
N ALA A 38 13.71 10.33 -10.05
CA ALA A 38 13.65 9.09 -10.80
C ALA A 38 13.90 9.32 -12.29
N THR A 39 14.45 8.32 -12.94
CA THR A 39 14.64 8.25 -14.40
C THR A 39 14.73 6.78 -14.81
N SER A 40 14.42 6.46 -16.05
CA SER A 40 14.59 5.13 -16.62
C SER A 40 15.43 5.20 -17.92
N ASP A 41 15.68 4.07 -18.53
CA ASP A 41 16.29 3.97 -19.86
C ASP A 41 15.23 3.66 -20.95
N ASN A 42 13.94 3.88 -20.65
CA ASN A 42 12.82 3.55 -21.52
C ASN A 42 11.94 4.79 -21.79
N ASP A 43 11.61 4.99 -23.07
CA ASP A 43 10.70 6.06 -23.51
C ASP A 43 9.24 5.76 -23.09
N ASN A 44 8.86 4.49 -22.89
CA ASN A 44 7.55 4.12 -22.41
C ASN A 44 7.50 4.27 -20.88
N PRO A 45 6.42 4.86 -20.34
CA PRO A 45 6.27 5.03 -18.92
C PRO A 45 6.30 3.68 -18.17
N LEU A 46 7.14 3.59 -17.16
CA LEU A 46 7.25 2.44 -16.27
C LEU A 46 6.53 2.71 -14.95
N ILE A 47 6.01 1.65 -14.38
CA ILE A 47 5.22 1.62 -13.15
C ILE A 47 3.92 2.42 -13.31
N ILE A 48 2.81 1.70 -13.37
CA ILE A 48 1.45 2.25 -13.49
C ILE A 48 1.27 3.40 -12.48
N ASN A 49 0.73 4.50 -12.97
CA ASN A 49 0.48 5.76 -12.28
C ASN A 49 1.72 6.49 -11.69
N ARG A 50 2.94 6.12 -12.09
CA ARG A 50 4.18 6.84 -11.75
C ARG A 50 4.82 7.53 -12.96
N GLY A 51 4.78 6.90 -14.13
CA GLY A 51 5.24 7.49 -15.37
C GLY A 51 6.75 7.71 -15.47
N PHE A 52 7.56 6.80 -14.95
CA PHE A 52 9.00 6.89 -15.08
C PHE A 52 9.44 6.64 -16.53
N THR A 53 10.01 7.65 -17.17
CA THR A 53 10.57 7.58 -18.53
C THR A 53 12.06 7.88 -18.51
N ASP A 54 12.68 8.03 -19.67
CA ASP A 54 14.07 8.50 -19.84
C ASP A 54 14.26 9.98 -19.45
N GLU A 55 13.18 10.71 -19.22
CA GLU A 55 13.24 12.06 -18.66
C GLU A 55 13.38 12.02 -17.14
N ASN A 56 14.04 13.07 -16.58
CA ASN A 56 14.16 13.20 -15.14
C ASN A 56 12.83 13.61 -14.52
N CYS A 57 12.33 12.81 -13.59
CA CYS A 57 11.15 13.13 -12.81
C CYS A 57 11.50 13.42 -11.36
N TYR A 58 10.98 14.51 -10.81
CA TYR A 58 11.19 14.93 -9.42
C TYR A 58 9.91 14.84 -8.57
N ASP A 59 8.78 14.62 -9.19
CA ASP A 59 7.46 14.62 -8.55
C ASP A 59 6.69 13.29 -8.68
N CYS A 60 7.10 12.41 -9.59
CA CYS A 60 6.44 11.15 -9.91
C CYS A 60 6.18 10.25 -8.69
N ASP A 61 7.07 10.27 -7.71
CA ASP A 61 6.97 9.46 -6.49
C ASP A 61 6.89 10.34 -5.22
N THR A 62 6.63 11.64 -5.40
CA THR A 62 6.47 12.57 -4.27
C THR A 62 5.13 12.35 -3.59
N THR A 63 5.17 12.14 -2.28
CA THR A 63 3.98 11.97 -1.44
C THR A 63 4.11 12.77 -0.15
N PHE A 64 2.99 13.23 0.39
CA PHE A 64 2.91 13.75 1.74
C PHE A 64 1.50 13.60 2.28
N GLY A 65 1.40 13.46 3.59
CA GLY A 65 0.15 13.32 4.29
C GLY A 65 0.13 14.06 5.61
N VAL A 66 -1.07 14.43 6.00
CA VAL A 66 -1.37 15.04 7.30
C VAL A 66 -2.51 14.28 7.93
N GLN A 67 -2.37 13.99 9.21
CA GLN A 67 -3.34 13.25 9.99
C GLN A 67 -3.68 14.01 11.27
N LEU A 68 -4.97 14.09 11.59
CA LEU A 68 -5.51 14.61 12.84
C LEU A 68 -6.23 13.49 13.56
N ASP A 69 -5.83 13.21 14.80
CA ASP A 69 -6.45 12.24 15.68
C ASP A 69 -7.06 12.92 16.90
N TYR A 70 -8.21 12.41 17.32
CA TYR A 70 -8.87 12.79 18.56
C TYR A 70 -9.18 11.54 19.37
N PHE A 71 -8.79 11.56 20.65
CA PHE A 71 -9.01 10.46 21.59
C PHE A 71 -9.77 10.97 22.83
N TYR A 72 -10.83 10.28 23.18
CA TYR A 72 -11.58 10.56 24.40
C TYR A 72 -12.11 9.27 25.02
N ASN A 73 -11.53 8.83 26.13
CA ASN A 73 -11.75 7.52 26.73
C ASN A 73 -11.58 6.40 25.69
N SER A 74 -12.66 5.63 25.44
CA SER A 74 -12.70 4.58 24.42
C SER A 74 -13.03 5.07 23.01
N PHE A 75 -13.30 6.36 22.81
CA PHE A 75 -13.62 6.91 21.50
C PHE A 75 -12.38 7.42 20.79
N LYS A 76 -12.30 7.14 19.50
CA LYS A 76 -11.31 7.65 18.58
C LYS A 76 -11.99 8.28 17.37
N ALA A 77 -11.47 9.41 16.90
CA ALA A 77 -11.78 9.94 15.58
C ALA A 77 -10.48 10.24 14.88
N SER A 78 -10.38 9.88 13.61
CA SER A 78 -9.16 10.10 12.82
C SER A 78 -9.52 10.57 11.43
N VAL A 79 -8.75 11.54 10.92
CA VAL A 79 -8.84 12.02 9.53
C VAL A 79 -7.43 12.11 8.97
N GLN A 80 -7.19 11.53 7.80
CA GLN A 80 -5.93 11.67 7.06
C GLN A 80 -6.21 12.12 5.63
N VAL A 81 -5.46 13.12 5.20
CA VAL A 81 -5.41 13.59 3.82
C VAL A 81 -4.02 13.34 3.29
N VAL A 82 -3.92 12.73 2.10
CA VAL A 82 -2.66 12.37 1.45
C VAL A 82 -2.65 12.92 0.03
N LYS A 83 -1.55 13.54 -0.38
CA LYS A 83 -1.18 13.70 -1.79
C LYS A 83 -0.51 12.40 -2.21
N PRO A 84 -1.19 11.51 -2.95
CA PRO A 84 -0.60 10.24 -3.37
C PRO A 84 0.51 10.48 -4.39
N PRO A 85 1.46 9.53 -4.52
CA PRO A 85 2.50 9.60 -5.53
C PRO A 85 1.92 9.16 -6.88
N GLN A 86 1.37 10.09 -7.61
CA GLN A 86 0.78 9.92 -8.95
C GLN A 86 1.31 11.02 -9.87
N TYR A 87 1.11 10.85 -11.17
CA TYR A 87 1.47 11.80 -12.21
C TYR A 87 1.25 13.26 -11.79
N ASP A 88 2.22 14.11 -12.08
CA ASP A 88 2.14 15.58 -12.02
C ASP A 88 1.40 16.13 -10.79
N TRP A 89 1.97 16.15 -9.59
CA TRP A 89 1.33 16.76 -8.43
C TRP A 89 -0.17 16.47 -8.32
N SER A 90 -0.53 15.20 -8.17
CA SER A 90 -1.93 14.79 -7.95
C SER A 90 -2.58 15.56 -6.80
N ASP A 91 -3.87 15.77 -6.89
CA ASP A 91 -4.65 16.45 -5.86
C ASP A 91 -4.63 15.66 -4.54
N PRO A 92 -4.60 16.35 -3.37
CA PRO A 92 -4.74 15.68 -2.08
C PRO A 92 -6.08 14.96 -1.98
N GLN A 93 -6.04 13.71 -1.52
CA GLN A 93 -7.19 12.83 -1.37
C GLN A 93 -7.45 12.52 0.10
N LEU A 94 -8.73 12.33 0.43
CA LEU A 94 -9.13 11.85 1.76
C LEU A 94 -8.83 10.35 1.84
N GLU A 95 -7.78 10.00 2.57
CA GLU A 95 -7.36 8.60 2.72
C GLU A 95 -8.23 7.87 3.72
N TRP A 96 -8.48 8.47 4.89
CA TRP A 96 -9.48 7.99 5.83
C TRP A 96 -10.15 9.11 6.63
N ALA A 97 -11.36 8.84 7.07
CA ALA A 97 -12.11 9.64 8.03
C ALA A 97 -13.08 8.73 8.76
N TYR A 98 -12.81 8.39 10.02
CA TYR A 98 -13.60 7.43 10.76
C TYR A 98 -13.77 7.78 12.23
N LEU A 99 -14.79 7.17 12.81
CA LEU A 99 -15.00 7.09 14.25
C LEU A 99 -14.74 5.67 14.71
N GLY A 100 -13.98 5.51 15.79
CA GLY A 100 -13.67 4.24 16.43
C GLY A 100 -14.18 4.20 17.86
N TYR A 101 -14.47 3.00 18.33
CA TYR A 101 -14.81 2.71 19.72
C TYR A 101 -14.16 1.40 20.16
N GLU A 102 -13.35 1.51 21.22
CA GLU A 102 -12.66 0.38 21.85
C GLU A 102 -13.50 -0.21 22.98
N PHE A 103 -13.68 -1.51 22.97
CA PHE A 103 -14.44 -2.24 23.99
C PHE A 103 -13.78 -3.60 24.28
N ASN A 104 -13.15 -3.74 25.44
CA ASN A 104 -12.29 -4.89 25.80
C ASN A 104 -11.23 -5.15 24.71
N ASP A 105 -11.27 -6.34 24.11
CA ASP A 105 -10.34 -6.77 23.06
C ASP A 105 -10.84 -6.41 21.64
N PHE A 106 -11.92 -5.62 21.53
CA PHE A 106 -12.51 -5.22 20.26
C PHE A 106 -12.34 -3.73 19.99
N ASP A 107 -12.03 -3.40 18.74
CA ASP A 107 -12.15 -2.06 18.16
C ASP A 107 -13.19 -2.10 17.05
N VAL A 108 -14.14 -1.18 17.06
CA VAL A 108 -15.14 -1.02 16.00
C VAL A 108 -14.95 0.33 15.37
N SER A 109 -14.63 0.36 14.08
CA SER A 109 -14.39 1.58 13.31
C SER A 109 -15.39 1.73 12.18
N VAL A 110 -15.96 2.93 12.00
CA VAL A 110 -16.99 3.24 10.99
C VAL A 110 -16.64 4.53 10.27
N GLY A 111 -16.70 4.53 8.96
CA GLY A 111 -16.40 5.68 8.10
C GLY A 111 -15.62 5.27 6.85
N ARG A 112 -14.74 6.17 6.37
CA ARG A 112 -13.73 5.84 5.37
C ARG A 112 -12.53 5.24 6.08
N LEU A 113 -12.19 4.00 5.74
CA LEU A 113 -11.23 3.16 6.44
C LEU A 113 -10.15 2.68 5.47
N ARG A 114 -8.97 2.40 5.98
CA ARG A 114 -7.90 1.73 5.23
C ARG A 114 -8.31 0.29 4.89
N LEU A 115 -8.02 -0.12 3.66
CA LEU A 115 -8.23 -1.48 3.17
C LEU A 115 -7.06 -2.37 3.61
N PRO A 116 -7.25 -3.34 4.55
CA PRO A 116 -6.16 -4.06 5.19
C PRO A 116 -5.77 -5.32 4.41
N LEU A 117 -5.30 -5.19 3.17
CA LEU A 117 -4.99 -6.35 2.32
C LEU A 117 -3.55 -6.85 2.46
N PHE A 118 -2.58 -5.95 2.62
CA PHE A 118 -1.16 -6.26 2.51
C PHE A 118 -0.40 -5.88 3.79
N LEU A 119 0.83 -6.38 3.94
CA LEU A 119 1.71 -6.11 5.08
C LEU A 119 1.89 -4.61 5.37
N ALA A 120 2.07 -3.79 4.33
CA ALA A 120 2.26 -2.35 4.45
C ALA A 120 0.97 -1.53 4.29
N SER A 121 -0.22 -2.15 4.23
CA SER A 121 -1.48 -1.42 3.98
C SER A 121 -1.69 -0.24 4.92
N GLU A 122 -1.45 -0.42 6.22
CA GLU A 122 -1.69 0.63 7.23
C GLU A 122 -0.74 1.84 7.07
N TYR A 123 0.42 1.67 6.46
CA TYR A 123 1.46 2.69 6.30
C TYR A 123 1.96 2.83 4.85
N TYR A 124 1.14 2.45 3.89
CA TYR A 124 1.46 2.42 2.46
C TYR A 124 2.17 3.68 1.92
N TYR A 125 1.80 4.86 2.40
CA TYR A 125 2.39 6.11 1.96
C TYR A 125 3.57 6.60 2.83
N VAL A 126 3.92 5.88 3.89
CA VAL A 126 4.96 6.28 4.84
C VAL A 126 6.29 5.65 4.47
N GLY A 127 7.10 6.33 3.67
CA GLY A 127 8.34 5.79 3.10
C GLY A 127 9.34 5.25 4.12
N GLN A 128 9.37 5.78 5.35
CA GLN A 128 10.25 5.27 6.41
C GLN A 128 9.75 4.00 7.11
N ALA A 129 8.54 3.54 6.79
CA ALA A 129 7.97 2.36 7.42
C ALA A 129 8.48 1.04 6.81
N TYR A 130 9.22 1.11 5.71
CA TYR A 130 9.81 -0.03 5.02
C TYR A 130 11.17 0.35 4.43
N MET A 131 12.00 -0.65 4.13
CA MET A 131 13.38 -0.43 3.67
C MET A 131 13.48 0.05 2.21
N THR A 132 12.45 -0.14 1.40
CA THR A 132 12.38 0.25 -0.02
C THR A 132 11.86 1.68 -0.18
N ALA A 133 12.14 2.35 -1.28
CA ALA A 133 11.60 3.70 -1.54
C ALA A 133 10.07 3.72 -1.65
N ARG A 134 9.48 2.59 -2.03
CA ARG A 134 8.03 2.33 -2.12
C ARG A 134 7.74 0.86 -1.89
N PRO A 135 6.53 0.47 -1.49
CA PRO A 135 6.13 -0.94 -1.45
C PRO A 135 6.29 -1.60 -2.83
N PRO A 136 6.69 -2.89 -2.89
CA PRO A 136 6.90 -3.59 -4.15
C PRO A 136 5.67 -3.56 -5.07
N THR A 137 5.84 -2.95 -6.24
CA THR A 137 4.74 -2.62 -7.16
C THR A 137 4.01 -3.84 -7.69
N GLU A 138 4.68 -4.99 -7.76
CA GLU A 138 4.11 -6.25 -8.20
C GLU A 138 2.86 -6.64 -7.41
N VAL A 139 2.91 -6.48 -6.10
CA VAL A 139 1.80 -6.82 -5.22
C VAL A 139 0.89 -5.62 -4.97
N TYR A 140 1.46 -4.47 -4.65
CA TYR A 140 0.67 -3.32 -4.21
C TYR A 140 -0.09 -2.62 -5.34
N ASN A 141 0.35 -2.71 -6.60
CA ASN A 141 -0.39 -2.21 -7.75
C ASN A 141 -1.51 -3.16 -8.20
N SER A 142 -1.62 -4.38 -7.64
CA SER A 142 -2.70 -5.33 -8.00
C SER A 142 -4.11 -4.79 -7.71
N VAL A 143 -4.23 -3.82 -6.82
CA VAL A 143 -5.50 -3.11 -6.50
C VAL A 143 -5.53 -1.68 -7.07
N LEU A 144 -4.65 -1.37 -8.03
CA LEU A 144 -4.60 -0.09 -8.77
C LEU A 144 -4.62 1.16 -7.89
N GLY A 145 -4.02 1.10 -6.69
CA GLY A 145 -3.98 2.22 -5.76
C GLY A 145 -5.25 2.45 -4.95
N ILE A 146 -6.23 1.55 -5.01
CA ILE A 146 -7.40 1.57 -4.11
C ILE A 146 -6.92 1.14 -2.72
N THR A 147 -6.79 2.09 -1.82
CA THR A 147 -6.21 1.89 -0.48
C THR A 147 -7.25 2.00 0.64
N ALA A 148 -8.45 2.49 0.33
CA ALA A 148 -9.49 2.78 1.31
C ALA A 148 -10.87 2.35 0.83
N PHE A 149 -11.82 2.23 1.78
CA PHE A 149 -13.22 1.92 1.52
C PHE A 149 -14.12 2.64 2.52
N ASN A 150 -15.36 2.90 2.16
CA ASN A 150 -16.39 3.39 3.07
C ASN A 150 -17.13 2.20 3.71
N GLY A 151 -17.18 2.14 5.04
CA GLY A 151 -17.80 1.00 5.67
C GLY A 151 -17.56 0.87 7.18
N ILE A 152 -17.51 -0.38 7.62
CA ILE A 152 -17.27 -0.78 9.01
C ILE A 152 -16.17 -1.83 9.06
N LYS A 153 -15.29 -1.72 10.05
CA LYS A 153 -14.27 -2.71 10.41
C LYS A 153 -14.43 -3.05 11.90
N VAL A 154 -14.36 -4.33 12.22
CA VAL A 154 -14.32 -4.80 13.62
C VAL A 154 -13.01 -5.53 13.78
N SER A 155 -12.15 -5.07 14.67
CA SER A 155 -10.87 -5.69 14.98
C SER A 155 -10.93 -6.36 16.34
N TRP A 156 -10.52 -7.63 16.42
CA TRP A 156 -10.41 -8.38 17.65
C TRP A 156 -8.95 -8.76 17.86
N THR A 157 -8.41 -8.31 19.00
CA THR A 157 -7.03 -8.56 19.42
C THR A 157 -7.02 -9.66 20.48
N HIS A 158 -6.16 -10.66 20.32
CA HIS A 158 -6.03 -11.75 21.26
C HIS A 158 -4.56 -12.14 21.46
N ASP A 159 -4.11 -12.14 22.70
CA ASP A 159 -2.77 -12.60 23.03
C ASP A 159 -2.77 -14.14 23.04
N VAL A 160 -2.11 -14.72 22.04
CA VAL A 160 -1.97 -16.18 21.90
C VAL A 160 -0.96 -16.72 22.93
N SER A 161 0.06 -15.91 23.22
CA SER A 161 1.06 -16.16 24.24
C SER A 161 1.65 -14.83 24.72
N ASP A 162 2.55 -14.88 25.70
CA ASP A 162 3.28 -13.67 26.17
C ASP A 162 4.11 -12.99 25.07
N GLU A 163 4.39 -13.70 23.98
CA GLU A 163 5.26 -13.23 22.88
C GLU A 163 4.51 -13.11 21.52
N ALA A 164 3.23 -13.47 21.46
CA ALA A 164 2.48 -13.49 20.20
C ALA A 164 1.06 -12.97 20.34
N THR A 165 0.70 -12.03 19.48
CA THR A 165 -0.62 -11.41 19.40
C THR A 165 -1.28 -11.71 18.05
N LEU A 166 -2.53 -12.14 18.08
CA LEU A 166 -3.40 -12.37 16.93
C LEU A 166 -4.38 -11.21 16.80
N LEU A 167 -4.47 -10.63 15.61
CA LEU A 167 -5.49 -9.63 15.24
C LEU A 167 -6.36 -10.20 14.12
N LEU A 168 -7.67 -10.22 14.33
CA LEU A 168 -8.66 -10.58 13.31
C LEU A 168 -9.54 -9.36 13.02
N SER A 169 -9.58 -8.93 11.76
CA SER A 169 -10.27 -7.72 11.33
C SER A 169 -11.22 -7.99 10.16
N PRO A 170 -12.43 -8.53 10.37
CA PRO A 170 -13.46 -8.54 9.36
C PRO A 170 -13.93 -7.11 9.05
N PHE A 171 -14.25 -6.87 7.77
CA PHE A 171 -14.73 -5.58 7.29
C PHE A 171 -15.85 -5.73 6.26
N PHE A 172 -16.67 -4.71 6.18
CA PHE A 172 -17.76 -4.61 5.21
C PHE A 172 -17.81 -3.20 4.64
N GLY A 173 -17.66 -3.10 3.31
CA GLY A 173 -17.74 -1.86 2.55
C GLY A 173 -19.13 -1.67 1.93
N ILE A 174 -19.58 -0.43 1.97
CA ILE A 174 -20.77 0.04 1.25
C ILE A 174 -20.33 0.68 -0.06
N LYS A 175 -21.31 1.13 -0.86
CA LYS A 175 -21.06 1.83 -2.13
C LYS A 175 -20.04 2.96 -1.96
N ASP A 176 -19.00 2.93 -2.78
CA ASP A 176 -17.90 3.89 -2.77
C ASP A 176 -17.44 4.17 -4.21
N ASN A 177 -16.90 5.36 -4.44
CA ASN A 177 -16.30 5.75 -5.71
C ASN A 177 -14.82 6.09 -5.50
N ASN A 178 -13.94 5.44 -6.23
CA ASN A 178 -12.50 5.67 -6.20
C ASN A 178 -12.01 6.03 -7.60
N GLU A 179 -11.29 7.14 -7.71
CA GLU A 179 -10.69 7.62 -8.95
C GLU A 179 -9.18 7.42 -8.89
N VAL A 180 -8.61 6.86 -9.94
CA VAL A 180 -7.19 6.57 -10.08
C VAL A 180 -6.68 7.18 -11.36
N ASP A 181 -5.73 8.12 -11.27
CA ASP A 181 -5.01 8.61 -12.44
C ASP A 181 -4.12 7.50 -12.98
N PHE A 182 -4.52 6.92 -14.10
CA PHE A 182 -3.73 5.87 -14.76
C PHE A 182 -2.52 6.47 -15.48
N ASN A 183 -2.73 7.57 -16.19
CA ASN A 183 -1.69 8.39 -16.79
C ASN A 183 -2.19 9.85 -16.94
N SER A 184 -1.37 10.73 -17.52
CA SER A 184 -1.67 12.16 -17.68
C SER A 184 -2.97 12.48 -18.45
N THR A 185 -3.50 11.52 -19.20
CA THR A 185 -4.69 11.68 -20.06
C THR A 185 -5.84 10.75 -19.70
N THR A 186 -5.60 9.73 -18.90
CA THR A 186 -6.57 8.66 -18.61
C THR A 186 -6.76 8.49 -17.12
N GLU A 187 -8.00 8.54 -16.68
CA GLU A 187 -8.46 8.29 -15.32
C GLU A 187 -9.35 7.05 -15.30
N LEU A 188 -9.17 6.21 -14.31
CA LEU A 188 -10.01 5.06 -14.02
C LEU A 188 -10.93 5.39 -12.85
N GLU A 189 -12.22 5.26 -13.05
CA GLU A 189 -13.22 5.37 -12.00
C GLU A 189 -13.75 3.98 -11.65
N PHE A 190 -13.65 3.62 -10.36
CA PHE A 190 -14.16 2.38 -9.80
C PHE A 190 -15.31 2.67 -8.84
N GLU A 191 -16.52 2.30 -9.22
CA GLU A 191 -17.69 2.36 -8.34
C GLU A 191 -17.89 0.98 -7.69
N THR A 192 -17.49 0.87 -6.41
CA THR A 192 -17.70 -0.36 -5.62
C THR A 192 -19.17 -0.48 -5.23
N ASN A 193 -19.84 -1.56 -5.63
CA ASN A 193 -21.23 -1.82 -5.30
C ASN A 193 -21.37 -2.45 -3.91
N ARG A 194 -20.50 -3.41 -3.59
CA ARG A 194 -20.36 -4.02 -2.26
C ARG A 194 -18.96 -4.57 -2.11
N MET A 195 -18.51 -4.62 -0.86
CA MET A 195 -17.22 -5.19 -0.50
C MET A 195 -17.34 -5.87 0.85
N PHE A 196 -16.73 -7.02 1.01
CA PHE A 196 -16.49 -7.60 2.33
C PHE A 196 -15.18 -8.38 2.32
N GLY A 197 -14.62 -8.53 3.50
CA GLY A 197 -13.37 -9.28 3.64
C GLY A 197 -12.97 -9.44 5.09
N ALA A 198 -11.80 -10.02 5.26
CA ALA A 198 -11.17 -10.17 6.57
C ALA A 198 -9.66 -10.14 6.44
N ASN A 199 -9.02 -9.58 7.45
CA ASN A 199 -7.58 -9.64 7.63
C ASN A 199 -7.29 -10.41 8.93
N LEU A 200 -6.31 -11.30 8.88
CA LEU A 200 -5.76 -12.02 10.01
C LEU A 200 -4.28 -11.73 10.09
N GLN A 201 -3.84 -11.13 11.19
CA GLN A 201 -2.43 -10.83 11.45
C GLN A 201 -1.96 -11.57 12.70
N LEU A 202 -0.81 -12.21 12.60
CA LEU A 202 -0.11 -12.79 13.74
C LEU A 202 1.24 -12.09 13.87
N SER A 203 1.48 -11.48 15.02
CA SER A 203 2.72 -10.73 15.29
C SER A 203 3.41 -11.29 16.52
N GLY A 204 4.73 -11.42 16.44
CA GLY A 204 5.62 -11.74 17.54
C GLY A 204 6.75 -10.73 17.65
N GLU A 205 7.77 -11.01 18.47
CA GLU A 205 8.91 -10.11 18.67
C GLU A 205 9.71 -9.89 17.38
N ASP A 206 9.94 -10.96 16.61
CA ASP A 206 10.82 -10.95 15.44
C ASP A 206 10.07 -11.33 14.14
N TYR A 207 8.75 -11.42 14.15
CA TYR A 207 7.98 -11.81 12.96
C TYR A 207 6.59 -11.21 12.90
N ARG A 208 6.09 -11.11 11.67
CA ARG A 208 4.72 -10.74 11.37
C ARG A 208 4.20 -11.55 10.18
N TRP A 209 3.00 -12.11 10.33
CA TRP A 209 2.25 -12.77 9.26
C TRP A 209 0.98 -12.00 8.99
N ASN A 210 0.60 -11.91 7.73
CA ASN A 210 -0.63 -11.28 7.28
C ASN A 210 -1.34 -12.19 6.28
N LEU A 211 -2.59 -12.52 6.54
CA LEU A 211 -3.46 -13.25 5.61
C LEU A 211 -4.73 -12.43 5.40
N SER A 212 -5.05 -12.11 4.15
CA SER A 212 -6.24 -11.32 3.84
C SER A 212 -7.09 -11.96 2.77
N PHE A 213 -8.37 -11.68 2.86
CA PHE A 213 -9.38 -12.05 1.88
C PHE A 213 -10.26 -10.84 1.57
N LEU A 214 -10.56 -10.64 0.30
CA LEU A 214 -11.49 -9.64 -0.22
C LEU A 214 -12.43 -10.28 -1.22
N ASP A 215 -13.73 -9.96 -1.14
CA ASP A 215 -14.75 -10.22 -2.15
C ASP A 215 -15.47 -8.90 -2.45
N SER A 216 -15.49 -8.48 -3.72
CA SER A 216 -16.05 -7.19 -4.12
C SER A 216 -16.73 -7.29 -5.48
N ASN A 217 -17.77 -6.47 -5.66
CA ASN A 217 -18.34 -6.17 -6.98
C ASN A 217 -18.18 -4.70 -7.28
N PHE A 218 -17.75 -4.36 -8.49
CA PHE A 218 -17.51 -2.99 -8.91
C PHE A 218 -17.90 -2.76 -10.38
N ASP A 219 -18.18 -1.51 -10.69
CA ASP A 219 -18.27 -0.99 -12.05
C ASP A 219 -17.00 -0.22 -12.36
N GLN A 220 -16.52 -0.28 -13.60
CA GLN A 220 -15.35 0.45 -14.04
C GLN A 220 -15.69 1.34 -15.22
N THR A 221 -15.23 2.59 -15.16
CA THR A 221 -15.33 3.56 -16.24
C THR A 221 -13.95 4.15 -16.53
N VAL A 222 -13.56 4.12 -17.78
CA VAL A 222 -12.35 4.81 -18.26
C VAL A 222 -12.74 6.20 -18.72
N LYS A 223 -12.14 7.22 -18.14
CA LYS A 223 -12.31 8.64 -18.55
C LYS A 223 -11.06 9.09 -19.28
N ILE A 224 -11.20 9.55 -20.53
CA ILE A 224 -10.10 10.07 -21.34
C ILE A 224 -10.31 11.57 -21.51
N LYS A 225 -9.30 12.38 -21.11
CA LYS A 225 -9.35 13.85 -21.23
C LYS A 225 -9.68 14.27 -22.67
N ASN A 226 -10.64 15.17 -22.84
CA ASN A 226 -11.10 15.74 -24.11
C ASN A 226 -11.78 14.75 -25.09
N ILE A 227 -11.96 13.46 -24.72
CA ILE A 227 -12.62 12.46 -25.57
C ILE A 227 -13.95 12.05 -24.93
N GLY A 228 -13.96 11.71 -23.65
CA GLY A 228 -15.16 11.29 -22.93
C GLY A 228 -14.94 10.09 -22.03
N SER A 229 -16.04 9.52 -21.56
CA SER A 229 -16.04 8.39 -20.62
C SER A 229 -16.60 7.13 -21.31
N LEU A 230 -15.98 5.99 -21.07
CA LEU A 230 -16.35 4.68 -21.57
C LEU A 230 -16.50 3.70 -20.41
N PRO A 231 -17.70 3.16 -20.13
CA PRO A 231 -17.84 2.03 -19.20
C PRO A 231 -17.11 0.79 -19.77
N THR A 232 -16.26 0.19 -18.96
CA THR A 232 -15.43 -0.96 -19.35
C THR A 232 -15.78 -2.23 -18.57
N ALA A 233 -16.39 -2.09 -17.38
CA ALA A 233 -16.94 -3.21 -16.63
C ALA A 233 -18.27 -2.81 -15.97
N ASP A 234 -19.20 -3.77 -15.87
CA ASP A 234 -20.50 -3.64 -15.22
C ASP A 234 -20.66 -4.79 -14.23
N ASN A 235 -20.80 -4.46 -12.95
CA ASN A 235 -20.91 -5.40 -11.82
C ASN A 235 -19.85 -6.52 -11.85
N GLN A 236 -18.62 -6.17 -12.18
CA GLN A 236 -17.50 -7.11 -12.23
C GLN A 236 -17.21 -7.64 -10.84
N HIS A 237 -17.11 -8.95 -10.72
CA HIS A 237 -16.75 -9.61 -9.47
C HIS A 237 -15.23 -9.78 -9.38
N ILE A 238 -14.69 -9.59 -8.18
CA ILE A 238 -13.31 -9.91 -7.84
C ILE A 238 -13.23 -10.58 -6.47
N GLN A 239 -12.48 -11.67 -6.42
CA GLN A 239 -11.96 -12.23 -5.18
C GLN A 239 -10.44 -12.06 -5.16
N LEU A 240 -9.91 -11.69 -4.00
CA LEU A 240 -8.47 -11.55 -3.79
C LEU A 240 -8.09 -12.22 -2.46
N TRP A 241 -7.03 -12.99 -2.50
CA TRP A 241 -6.33 -13.53 -1.34
C TRP A 241 -4.91 -12.99 -1.33
N SER A 242 -4.42 -12.60 -0.16
CA SER A 242 -3.01 -12.26 0.03
C SER A 242 -2.43 -12.95 1.24
N LEU A 243 -1.16 -13.29 1.14
CA LEU A 243 -0.37 -13.85 2.23
C LEU A 243 0.98 -13.15 2.26
N GLY A 244 1.31 -12.55 3.39
CA GLY A 244 2.59 -11.91 3.64
C GLY A 244 3.26 -12.41 4.91
N ALA A 245 4.58 -12.39 4.94
CA ALA A 245 5.38 -12.69 6.11
C ALA A 245 6.62 -11.80 6.15
N GLU A 246 6.96 -11.37 7.34
CA GLU A 246 8.18 -10.63 7.64
C GLU A 246 8.87 -11.27 8.85
N TYR A 247 10.20 -11.40 8.78
CA TYR A 247 11.03 -11.94 9.83
C TYR A 247 12.28 -11.11 10.04
N GLU A 248 12.62 -10.84 11.29
CA GLU A 248 13.88 -10.23 11.71
C GLU A 248 14.80 -11.30 12.32
N PHE A 249 15.95 -11.53 11.71
CA PHE A 249 16.98 -12.46 12.18
C PHE A 249 18.23 -11.68 12.60
N GLY A 250 18.19 -11.11 13.78
CA GLY A 250 19.26 -10.26 14.29
C GLY A 250 19.41 -8.96 13.50
N GLN A 251 20.27 -8.93 12.47
CA GLN A 251 20.45 -7.77 11.59
C GLN A 251 19.80 -7.97 10.21
N ALA A 252 19.39 -9.18 9.89
CA ALA A 252 18.76 -9.48 8.62
C ALA A 252 17.25 -9.36 8.72
N VAL A 253 16.62 -8.71 7.74
CA VAL A 253 15.17 -8.59 7.58
C VAL A 253 14.76 -9.26 6.29
N LEU A 254 13.87 -10.23 6.39
CA LEU A 254 13.29 -10.95 5.27
C LEU A 254 11.81 -10.64 5.21
N ALA A 255 11.32 -10.14 4.08
CA ALA A 255 9.89 -10.01 3.85
C ALA A 255 9.51 -10.67 2.51
N SER A 256 8.34 -11.31 2.49
CA SER A 256 7.77 -11.87 1.28
C SER A 256 6.25 -11.77 1.34
N GLU A 257 5.65 -11.40 0.22
CA GLU A 257 4.20 -11.32 0.12
C GLU A 257 3.75 -11.72 -1.28
N GLY A 258 2.60 -12.36 -1.36
CA GLY A 258 1.97 -12.70 -2.62
C GLY A 258 0.47 -12.49 -2.55
N GLN A 259 -0.14 -12.26 -3.70
CA GLN A 259 -1.57 -12.18 -3.89
C GLN A 259 -2.03 -13.04 -5.06
N ILE A 260 -3.27 -13.51 -5.00
CA ILE A 260 -3.98 -14.18 -6.08
C ILE A 260 -5.37 -13.57 -6.17
N SER A 261 -5.76 -13.15 -7.36
CA SER A 261 -7.10 -12.66 -7.65
C SER A 261 -7.69 -13.34 -8.88
N ASP A 262 -8.95 -13.03 -9.21
CA ASP A 262 -9.60 -13.51 -10.43
C ASP A 262 -8.91 -13.00 -11.71
N PHE A 263 -8.09 -11.94 -11.62
CA PHE A 263 -7.45 -11.30 -12.77
C PHE A 263 -5.96 -11.61 -12.91
N SER A 264 -5.26 -11.76 -11.79
CA SER A 264 -3.81 -11.91 -11.80
C SER A 264 -3.31 -12.50 -10.49
N SER A 265 -2.07 -12.95 -10.50
CA SER A 265 -1.33 -13.24 -9.28
C SER A 265 0.04 -12.57 -9.31
N SER A 266 0.56 -12.24 -8.13
CA SER A 266 1.86 -11.60 -8.01
C SER A 266 2.52 -11.92 -6.69
N MET A 267 3.83 -11.75 -6.64
CA MET A 267 4.62 -11.97 -5.42
C MET A 267 5.88 -11.12 -5.41
N TYR A 268 6.39 -10.87 -4.22
CA TYR A 268 7.76 -10.41 -4.02
C TYR A 268 8.45 -11.11 -2.86
N ALA A 269 9.77 -11.06 -2.86
CA ALA A 269 10.62 -11.41 -1.73
C ALA A 269 11.73 -10.37 -1.61
N SER A 270 12.00 -9.90 -0.40
CA SER A 270 13.02 -8.91 -0.09
C SER A 270 13.94 -9.41 1.04
N LEU A 271 15.19 -9.01 0.97
CA LEU A 271 16.19 -9.26 2.00
C LEU A 271 16.98 -7.98 2.23
N GLY A 272 16.94 -7.50 3.46
CA GLY A 272 17.73 -6.37 3.95
C GLY A 272 18.70 -6.78 5.05
N TYR A 273 19.71 -5.95 5.28
CA TYR A 273 20.68 -6.17 6.35
C TYR A 273 21.07 -4.85 7.04
N HIS A 274 20.75 -4.71 8.34
CA HIS A 274 21.04 -3.51 9.10
C HIS A 274 22.52 -3.39 9.48
N LEU A 275 23.19 -2.37 8.95
CA LEU A 275 24.59 -2.01 9.22
C LEU A 275 24.67 -0.65 9.92
N GLY A 276 24.17 -0.55 11.14
CA GLY A 276 24.05 0.71 11.86
C GLY A 276 22.97 1.59 11.27
N SER A 277 23.33 2.71 10.61
CA SER A 277 22.39 3.59 9.92
C SER A 277 22.19 3.24 8.44
N PHE A 278 22.82 2.21 7.93
CA PHE A 278 22.70 1.78 6.54
C PHE A 278 21.98 0.44 6.48
N THR A 279 21.07 0.31 5.55
CA THR A 279 20.37 -0.95 5.25
C THR A 279 20.44 -1.24 3.76
N PRO A 280 21.50 -1.94 3.27
CA PRO A 280 21.46 -2.50 1.92
C PRO A 280 20.37 -3.56 1.82
N TYR A 281 19.71 -3.63 0.67
CA TYR A 281 18.65 -4.60 0.42
C TYR A 281 18.56 -5.00 -1.05
N VAL A 282 17.91 -6.12 -1.28
CA VAL A 282 17.53 -6.63 -2.59
C VAL A 282 16.07 -7.06 -2.58
N VAL A 283 15.38 -6.88 -3.71
CA VAL A 283 14.01 -7.34 -3.90
C VAL A 283 13.91 -8.08 -5.23
N TYR A 284 13.19 -9.18 -5.23
CA TYR A 284 12.72 -9.86 -6.43
C TYR A 284 11.20 -9.84 -6.46
N GLY A 285 10.61 -9.47 -7.59
CA GLY A 285 9.17 -9.48 -7.80
C GLY A 285 8.78 -10.21 -9.08
N ALA A 286 7.56 -10.77 -9.11
CA ALA A 286 7.01 -11.44 -10.28
C ALA A 286 5.50 -11.24 -10.37
N GLN A 287 4.99 -11.18 -11.60
CA GLN A 287 3.57 -11.06 -11.92
C GLN A 287 3.16 -12.09 -12.95
N PHE A 288 1.94 -12.60 -12.80
CA PHE A 288 1.35 -13.65 -13.64
C PHE A 288 -0.06 -13.25 -14.05
N ASP A 289 -0.45 -13.61 -15.27
CA ASP A 289 -1.81 -13.46 -15.76
C ASP A 289 -2.79 -14.44 -15.08
N SER A 290 -4.09 -14.32 -15.40
CA SER A 290 -5.14 -15.21 -14.90
C SER A 290 -4.97 -16.68 -15.29
N ASN A 291 -4.09 -17.00 -16.25
CA ASN A 291 -3.75 -18.36 -16.68
C ASN A 291 -2.41 -18.85 -16.10
N GLU A 292 -1.89 -18.16 -15.08
CA GLU A 292 -0.60 -18.47 -14.42
C GLU A 292 0.63 -18.36 -15.33
N HIS A 293 0.53 -17.64 -16.46
CA HIS A 293 1.70 -17.35 -17.28
C HIS A 293 2.44 -16.12 -16.75
N LEU A 294 3.76 -16.22 -16.66
CA LEU A 294 4.61 -15.12 -16.21
C LEU A 294 4.53 -13.94 -17.20
N GLU A 295 4.00 -12.81 -16.74
CA GLU A 295 3.93 -11.56 -17.50
C GLU A 295 5.19 -10.72 -17.37
N GLY A 296 5.84 -10.76 -16.22
CA GLY A 296 7.08 -10.07 -15.98
C GLY A 296 7.65 -10.33 -14.60
N ASN A 297 8.89 -9.92 -14.42
CA ASN A 297 9.58 -9.95 -13.15
C ASN A 297 10.51 -8.75 -13.00
N SER A 298 10.83 -8.41 -11.76
CA SER A 298 11.77 -7.33 -11.44
C SER A 298 12.86 -7.76 -10.48
N TYR A 299 13.98 -7.07 -10.55
CA TYR A 299 15.12 -7.21 -9.65
C TYR A 299 15.52 -5.82 -9.19
N LEU A 300 15.54 -5.61 -7.90
CA LEU A 300 15.89 -4.33 -7.29
C LEU A 300 17.05 -4.53 -6.33
N ILE A 301 17.98 -3.60 -6.36
CA ILE A 301 19.02 -3.42 -5.35
C ILE A 301 18.93 -2.00 -4.83
N GLY A 302 18.97 -1.84 -3.50
CA GLY A 302 18.86 -0.55 -2.86
C GLY A 302 19.71 -0.42 -1.62
N LEU A 303 19.78 0.81 -1.16
CA LEU A 303 20.42 1.21 0.09
C LEU A 303 19.56 2.27 0.77
N ASP A 304 19.07 1.97 1.95
CA ASP A 304 18.45 2.95 2.83
C ASP A 304 19.48 3.49 3.84
N TYR A 305 19.45 4.79 4.07
CA TYR A 305 20.31 5.51 4.99
C TYR A 305 19.51 6.37 5.96
N ASP A 306 19.46 5.97 7.22
CA ASP A 306 18.89 6.73 8.31
C ASP A 306 19.77 7.94 8.65
N VAL A 307 19.40 9.13 8.19
CA VAL A 307 20.10 10.39 8.48
C VAL A 307 19.78 10.85 9.91
N LEU A 308 18.50 10.77 10.27
CA LEU A 308 17.95 11.11 11.59
C LEU A 308 16.90 10.05 11.96
N PRO A 309 16.44 9.98 13.22
CA PRO A 309 15.40 9.01 13.62
C PRO A 309 14.10 9.07 12.78
N ASN A 310 13.85 10.19 12.13
CA ASN A 310 12.65 10.45 11.33
C ASN A 310 12.96 10.98 9.91
N VAL A 311 14.19 10.81 9.43
CA VAL A 311 14.60 11.20 8.07
C VAL A 311 15.52 10.15 7.50
N SER A 312 15.14 9.53 6.39
CA SER A 312 15.98 8.60 5.62
C SER A 312 16.18 9.08 4.18
N ILE A 313 17.22 8.57 3.55
CA ILE A 313 17.52 8.74 2.13
C ILE A 313 17.64 7.34 1.54
N ASN A 314 16.86 7.08 0.49
CA ASN A 314 16.85 5.81 -0.19
C ASN A 314 17.39 5.95 -1.61
N GLY A 315 18.24 5.02 -2.03
CA GLY A 315 18.78 4.93 -3.39
C GLY A 315 18.55 3.54 -3.96
N GLU A 316 17.89 3.46 -5.11
CA GLU A 316 17.48 2.21 -5.75
C GLU A 316 17.89 2.14 -7.22
N VAL A 317 18.19 0.93 -7.67
CA VAL A 317 18.23 0.56 -9.09
C VAL A 317 17.36 -0.66 -9.27
N GLN A 318 16.37 -0.56 -10.15
CA GLN A 318 15.41 -1.63 -10.44
C GLN A 318 15.46 -1.99 -11.93
N TYR A 319 15.54 -3.27 -12.23
CA TYR A 319 15.48 -3.81 -13.58
C TYR A 319 14.15 -4.56 -13.74
N PHE A 320 13.42 -4.24 -14.80
CA PHE A 320 12.17 -4.89 -15.17
C PHE A 320 12.35 -5.75 -16.42
N GLU A 321 11.84 -6.97 -16.38
CA GLU A 321 11.76 -7.88 -17.51
C GLU A 321 10.30 -8.15 -17.84
N ALA A 322 9.71 -7.37 -18.77
CA ALA A 322 8.37 -7.59 -19.27
C ALA A 322 8.38 -8.68 -20.36
N ARG A 323 7.56 -9.70 -20.23
CA ARG A 323 7.44 -10.81 -21.20
C ARG A 323 6.21 -10.67 -22.09
N LYS A 324 5.24 -9.89 -21.67
CA LYS A 324 4.09 -9.42 -22.46
C LYS A 324 4.03 -7.91 -22.36
N ALA A 325 3.47 -7.26 -23.37
CA ALA A 325 3.38 -5.81 -23.43
C ALA A 325 2.59 -5.18 -22.26
N ASN A 326 1.90 -5.97 -21.45
CA ASN A 326 0.81 -5.56 -20.59
C ASN A 326 0.98 -5.93 -19.11
N GLY A 327 2.21 -6.11 -18.64
CA GLY A 327 2.45 -6.29 -17.20
C GLY A 327 2.31 -4.96 -16.45
N ALA A 328 2.10 -4.99 -15.12
CA ALA A 328 2.00 -3.80 -14.24
C ALA A 328 3.25 -2.91 -14.23
N PHE A 329 4.25 -3.25 -15.00
CA PHE A 329 5.49 -2.49 -15.17
C PHE A 329 5.42 -1.44 -16.27
N VAL A 330 4.49 -1.58 -17.23
CA VAL A 330 4.38 -0.68 -18.38
C VAL A 330 2.96 -0.14 -18.43
N GLU A 331 2.82 1.16 -18.61
CA GLU A 331 1.53 1.80 -18.81
C GLU A 331 1.05 1.59 -20.26
N ASP A 332 0.39 0.47 -20.51
CA ASP A 332 -0.24 0.21 -21.79
C ASP A 332 -1.76 0.27 -21.70
N PHE A 333 -2.36 1.15 -22.49
CA PHE A 333 -3.80 1.35 -22.56
C PHE A 333 -4.55 0.09 -23.04
N ASN A 334 -3.93 -0.73 -23.88
CA ASN A 334 -4.56 -1.95 -24.40
C ASN A 334 -4.79 -2.99 -23.32
N ALA A 335 -3.94 -3.01 -22.30
CA ALA A 335 -4.10 -3.88 -21.12
C ALA A 335 -5.38 -3.59 -20.33
N LEU A 336 -5.81 -2.33 -20.30
CA LEU A 336 -7.01 -1.89 -19.57
C LEU A 336 -8.31 -2.15 -20.32
N THR A 337 -8.27 -2.16 -21.63
CA THR A 337 -9.48 -2.22 -22.47
C THR A 337 -9.78 -3.62 -22.99
N GLY A 338 -8.84 -4.58 -22.81
CA GLY A 338 -8.97 -5.93 -23.34
C GLY A 338 -9.03 -5.99 -24.88
N PHE A 339 -8.63 -4.93 -25.56
CA PHE A 339 -8.43 -4.92 -26.99
C PHE A 339 -7.04 -5.48 -27.28
N ASP A 340 -6.93 -6.79 -27.32
CA ASP A 340 -5.78 -7.46 -27.95
C ASP A 340 -5.89 -7.31 -29.47
N ASP A 341 -4.82 -6.79 -30.09
CA ASP A 341 -4.62 -6.88 -31.55
C ASP A 341 -4.23 -8.31 -31.96
#